data_f011346f3b10f4f8073f5a30fc22a5af
#
_entry.id   f011346f3b10f4f8073f5a30fc22a5af
#
_cell.length_a   1.000
_cell.length_b   1.000
_cell.length_c   1.000
_cell.angle_alpha   90.00
_cell.angle_beta   90.00
_cell.angle_gamma   90.00
#
_symmetry.space_group_name_H-M   'P 1'
#
loop_
_entity.id
_entity.type
_entity.pdbx_description
1 polymer ?
#
loop_
_entity_poly.entity_id
_entity_poly.type
_entity_poly.pdbx_seq_one_letter_code
_entity_poly.pdbx_strand_id
1 'polypeptide(L)'
;MTPFDRIHKLRDFLHECVASSPVEQADRIREAHFLFREISEESRLSVDATLDEFDLDALLMTGACESAALAFLTRDTSFMMSRGVNENYLATVSLPGGSREMTAEAGTLALALLAALASALIAQLEDRT
;
A
#
# COMPACT_ATOMS: atom_id res chain seq x y z
N MET A 1 -6.23 9.60 16.99
CA MET A 1 -6.79 8.48 16.20
C MET A 1 -6.60 7.17 16.95
N THR A 2 -7.66 6.41 17.16
CA THR A 2 -7.58 5.12 17.85
C THR A 2 -7.06 4.04 16.89
N PRO A 3 -6.56 2.89 17.40
CA PRO A 3 -6.22 1.76 16.55
C PRO A 3 -7.38 1.30 15.67
N PHE A 4 -8.60 1.35 16.19
CA PHE A 4 -9.79 1.00 15.44
C PHE A 4 -9.98 1.94 14.24
N ASP A 5 -9.79 3.25 14.44
CA ASP A 5 -9.92 4.24 13.37
C ASP A 5 -8.88 4.02 12.28
N ARG A 6 -7.64 3.67 12.67
CA ARG A 6 -6.56 3.37 11.72
C ARG A 6 -6.90 2.16 10.86
N ILE A 7 -7.38 1.09 11.49
CA ILE A 7 -7.80 -0.12 10.78
C ILE A 7 -8.92 0.20 9.81
N HIS A 8 -9.89 1.00 10.24
CA HIS A 8 -11.01 1.38 9.40
C HIS A 8 -10.57 2.18 8.17
N LYS A 9 -9.70 3.16 8.36
CA LYS A 9 -9.15 3.95 7.24
C LYS A 9 -8.36 3.11 6.27
N LEU A 10 -7.55 2.19 6.77
CA LEU A 10 -6.78 1.28 5.93
C LEU A 10 -7.69 0.34 5.14
N ARG A 11 -8.77 -0.13 5.79
CA ARG A 11 -9.72 -1.02 5.12
C ARG A 11 -10.47 -0.31 4.01
N ASP A 12 -10.90 0.93 4.23
CA ASP A 12 -11.54 1.74 3.20
C ASP A 12 -10.59 1.97 2.03
N PHE A 13 -9.33 2.30 2.33
CA PHE A 13 -8.31 2.50 1.31
C PHE A 13 -8.07 1.22 0.50
N LEU A 14 -7.96 0.08 1.18
CA LEU A 14 -7.81 -1.22 0.54
C LEU A 14 -8.93 -1.47 -0.49
N HIS A 15 -10.17 -1.26 -0.07
CA HIS A 15 -11.31 -1.47 -0.95
C HIS A 15 -11.31 -0.53 -2.15
N GLU A 16 -10.89 0.71 -1.95
CA GLU A 16 -10.76 1.67 -3.05
C GLU A 16 -9.69 1.23 -4.05
N CYS A 17 -8.56 0.75 -3.58
CA CYS A 17 -7.49 0.26 -4.47
C CYS A 17 -7.97 -0.89 -5.34
N VAL A 18 -8.68 -1.84 -4.74
CA VAL A 18 -9.19 -3.02 -5.46
C VAL A 18 -10.24 -2.62 -6.49
N ALA A 19 -11.06 -1.62 -6.17
CA ALA A 19 -12.15 -1.16 -7.05
C ALA A 19 -11.70 -0.14 -8.10
N SER A 20 -10.49 0.39 -8.01
CA SER A 20 -10.02 1.46 -8.90
C SER A 20 -9.69 0.94 -10.30
N SER A 21 -9.96 1.76 -11.30
CA SER A 21 -9.49 1.53 -12.65
C SER A 21 -8.03 1.96 -12.78
N PRO A 22 -7.29 1.50 -13.83
CA PRO A 22 -5.88 1.89 -14.00
C PRO A 22 -5.63 3.39 -14.02
N VAL A 23 -6.56 4.18 -14.55
CA VAL A 23 -6.39 5.65 -14.63
C VAL A 23 -6.42 6.30 -13.25
N GLU A 24 -6.93 5.63 -12.24
CA GLU A 24 -7.04 6.14 -10.89
C GLU A 24 -5.83 5.81 -10.02
N GLN A 25 -4.85 5.08 -10.55
CA GLN A 25 -3.74 4.60 -9.71
C GLN A 25 -2.91 5.73 -9.11
N ALA A 26 -2.68 6.81 -9.86
CA ALA A 26 -1.93 7.96 -9.33
C ALA A 26 -2.65 8.60 -8.14
N ASP A 27 -3.98 8.70 -8.22
CA ASP A 27 -4.78 9.24 -7.11
C ASP A 27 -4.68 8.35 -5.87
N ARG A 28 -4.73 7.03 -6.06
CA ARG A 28 -4.59 6.10 -4.93
C ARG A 28 -3.21 6.19 -4.31
N ILE A 29 -2.18 6.37 -5.12
CA ILE A 29 -0.81 6.52 -4.61
C ILE A 29 -0.68 7.79 -3.77
N ARG A 30 -1.29 8.90 -4.20
CA ARG A 30 -1.29 10.13 -3.41
C ARG A 30 -2.03 9.97 -2.09
N GLU A 31 -3.16 9.29 -2.12
CA GLU A 31 -3.90 8.98 -0.91
C GLU A 31 -3.10 8.09 0.04
N ALA A 32 -2.39 7.09 -0.51
CA ALA A 32 -1.51 6.23 0.26
C ALA A 32 -0.44 7.04 0.98
N HIS A 33 0.20 7.96 0.27
CA HIS A 33 1.25 8.80 0.84
C HIS A 33 0.74 9.57 2.06
N PHE A 34 -0.42 10.19 1.93
CA PHE A 34 -1.04 10.94 3.01
C PHE A 34 -1.42 10.03 4.18
N LEU A 35 -2.11 8.94 3.87
CA LEU A 35 -2.61 8.00 4.88
C LEU A 35 -1.47 7.32 5.64
N PHE A 36 -0.46 6.82 4.92
CA PHE A 36 0.65 6.11 5.55
C PHE A 36 1.51 7.05 6.40
N ARG A 37 1.66 8.30 5.99
CA ARG A 37 2.35 9.30 6.79
C ARG A 37 1.60 9.57 8.09
N GLU A 38 0.30 9.76 8.01
CA GLU A 38 -0.54 10.00 9.18
C GLU A 38 -0.48 8.85 10.17
N ILE A 39 -0.59 7.62 9.66
CA ILE A 39 -0.58 6.42 10.49
C ILE A 39 0.80 6.17 11.10
N SER A 40 1.87 6.38 10.35
CA SER A 40 3.22 6.12 10.83
C SER A 40 3.68 7.13 11.87
N GLU A 41 3.14 8.34 11.89
CA GLU A 41 3.44 9.33 12.92
C GLU A 41 2.85 8.94 14.27
N GLU A 42 1.74 8.22 14.27
CA GLU A 42 1.05 7.81 15.50
C GLU A 42 1.39 6.41 15.98
N SER A 43 1.92 5.57 15.09
CA SER A 43 2.27 4.19 15.42
C SER A 43 3.41 3.72 14.54
N ARG A 44 4.25 2.84 15.10
CA ARG A 44 5.43 2.33 14.39
C ARG A 44 5.04 1.15 13.51
N LEU A 45 4.44 1.45 12.38
CA LEU A 45 4.10 0.42 11.41
C LEU A 45 5.23 0.24 10.39
N SER A 46 5.28 -0.94 9.79
CA SER A 46 6.31 -1.28 8.81
C SER A 46 5.97 -0.71 7.43
N VAL A 47 5.96 0.61 7.35
CA VAL A 47 5.71 1.33 6.12
C VAL A 47 6.65 2.53 6.05
N ASP A 48 7.18 2.81 4.86
CA ASP A 48 8.07 3.96 4.64
C ASP A 48 7.26 5.06 3.95
N ALA A 49 7.01 6.15 4.67
CA ALA A 49 6.28 7.29 4.14
C ALA A 49 7.19 8.54 4.09
N THR A 50 8.52 8.33 3.95
CA THR A 50 9.50 9.41 3.99
C THR A 50 9.71 10.11 2.65
N LEU A 51 9.25 9.52 1.54
CA LEU A 51 9.34 10.16 0.23
C LEU A 51 8.58 11.48 0.26
N ASP A 52 9.24 12.58 -0.11
CA ASP A 52 8.55 13.85 -0.06
C ASP A 52 7.56 14.01 -1.21
N GLU A 53 6.65 14.95 -1.05
CA GLU A 53 5.55 15.17 -2.01
C GLU A 53 6.07 15.56 -3.39
N PHE A 54 7.16 16.34 -3.44
CA PHE A 54 7.75 16.76 -4.71
C PHE A 54 8.30 15.56 -5.48
N ASP A 55 9.04 14.67 -4.82
CA ASP A 55 9.61 13.47 -5.43
C ASP A 55 8.52 12.50 -5.85
N LEU A 56 7.47 12.37 -5.03
CA LEU A 56 6.31 11.56 -5.38
C LEU A 56 5.64 12.05 -6.65
N ASP A 57 5.39 13.36 -6.74
CA ASP A 57 4.77 13.96 -7.92
C ASP A 57 5.64 13.76 -9.16
N ALA A 58 6.95 13.87 -9.03
CA ALA A 58 7.87 13.64 -10.15
C ALA A 58 7.74 12.21 -10.69
N LEU A 59 7.65 11.23 -9.79
CA LEU A 59 7.45 9.83 -10.21
C LEU A 59 6.11 9.66 -10.92
N LEU A 60 5.05 10.22 -10.39
CA LEU A 60 3.71 10.08 -10.96
C LEU A 60 3.60 10.78 -12.31
N MET A 61 4.24 11.94 -12.47
CA MET A 61 4.22 12.67 -13.72
C MET A 61 4.96 11.94 -14.85
N THR A 62 5.95 11.11 -14.52
CA THR A 62 6.66 10.31 -15.50
C THR A 62 6.03 8.93 -15.71
N GLY A 63 4.89 8.66 -15.07
CA GLY A 63 4.22 7.36 -15.19
C GLY A 63 4.86 6.25 -14.36
N ALA A 64 5.74 6.59 -13.41
CA ALA A 64 6.45 5.61 -12.59
C ALA A 64 5.63 5.19 -11.37
N CYS A 65 4.38 4.78 -11.59
CA CYS A 65 3.47 4.42 -10.50
C CYS A 65 3.95 3.21 -9.69
N GLU A 66 4.54 2.22 -10.36
CA GLU A 66 5.07 1.04 -9.64
C GLU A 66 6.22 1.43 -8.73
N SER A 67 7.13 2.29 -9.20
CA SER A 67 8.23 2.79 -8.39
C SER A 67 7.73 3.59 -7.21
N ALA A 68 6.71 4.41 -7.41
CA ALA A 68 6.11 5.19 -6.32
C ALA A 68 5.48 4.28 -5.27
N ALA A 69 4.74 3.25 -5.69
CA ALA A 69 4.14 2.29 -4.76
C ALA A 69 5.21 1.49 -4.01
N LEU A 70 6.27 1.07 -4.70
CA LEU A 70 7.38 0.34 -4.07
C LEU A 70 8.11 1.18 -3.02
N ALA A 71 8.12 2.49 -3.17
CA ALA A 71 8.78 3.38 -2.21
C ALA A 71 8.17 3.32 -0.80
N PHE A 72 6.94 2.83 -0.68
CA PHE A 72 6.31 2.67 0.64
C PHE A 72 6.78 1.43 1.39
N LEU A 73 7.44 0.50 0.72
CA LEU A 73 7.91 -0.72 1.37
C LEU A 73 9.22 -0.44 2.12
N THR A 74 9.30 -0.92 3.36
CA THR A 74 10.54 -0.85 4.11
C THR A 74 11.53 -1.86 3.54
N ARG A 75 12.81 -1.66 3.82
CA ARG A 75 13.88 -2.52 3.32
C ARG A 75 13.69 -3.98 3.71
N ASP A 76 13.11 -4.23 4.88
CA ASP A 76 12.94 -5.58 5.41
C ASP A 76 11.61 -6.23 5.03
N THR A 77 10.79 -5.55 4.23
CA THR A 77 9.52 -6.08 3.76
C THR A 77 9.75 -6.94 2.53
N SER A 78 9.22 -8.16 2.55
CA SER A 78 9.26 -9.05 1.39
C SER A 78 8.01 -8.84 0.54
N PHE A 79 8.17 -8.93 -0.77
CA PHE A 79 7.03 -8.78 -1.66
C PHE A 79 7.21 -9.60 -2.94
N MET A 80 6.10 -9.92 -3.55
CA MET A 80 6.04 -10.51 -4.89
C MET A 80 4.92 -9.84 -5.66
N MET A 81 5.16 -9.59 -6.94
CA MET A 81 4.14 -9.07 -7.84
C MET A 81 4.07 -9.98 -9.06
N SER A 82 2.86 -10.23 -9.53
CA SER A 82 2.67 -11.06 -10.72
C SER A 82 1.51 -10.54 -11.55
N ARG A 83 1.61 -10.82 -12.85
CA ARG A 83 0.55 -10.53 -13.78
C ARG A 83 -0.23 -11.80 -14.04
N GLY A 84 -1.52 -11.76 -13.79
CA GLY A 84 -2.41 -12.87 -14.09
C GLY A 84 -3.03 -12.75 -15.48
N VAL A 85 -4.01 -13.60 -15.76
CA VAL A 85 -4.78 -13.52 -17.01
C VAL A 85 -5.80 -12.40 -16.93
N ASN A 86 -6.24 -11.89 -18.09
CA ASN A 86 -7.29 -10.88 -18.19
C ASN A 86 -6.96 -9.57 -17.47
N GLU A 87 -5.70 -9.16 -17.54
CA GLU A 87 -5.25 -7.87 -16.97
C GLU A 87 -5.47 -7.78 -15.46
N ASN A 88 -5.52 -8.91 -14.78
CA ASN A 88 -5.51 -8.96 -13.33
C ASN A 88 -4.08 -9.01 -12.83
N TYR A 89 -3.79 -8.25 -11.77
CA TYR A 89 -2.47 -8.19 -11.17
C TYR A 89 -2.56 -8.60 -9.71
N LEU A 90 -1.57 -9.35 -9.26
CA LEU A 90 -1.50 -9.85 -7.90
C LEU A 90 -0.25 -9.30 -7.22
N ALA A 91 -0.37 -8.99 -5.96
CA ALA A 91 0.77 -8.64 -5.12
C ALA A 91 0.65 -9.35 -3.78
N THR A 92 1.78 -9.81 -3.27
CA THR A 92 1.87 -10.42 -1.95
C THR A 92 2.88 -9.65 -1.14
N VAL A 93 2.53 -9.27 0.08
CA VAL A 93 3.40 -8.52 0.99
C VAL A 93 3.50 -9.25 2.32
N SER A 94 4.74 -9.37 2.81
CA SER A 94 5.03 -9.94 4.12
C SER A 94 5.88 -8.95 4.90
N LEU A 95 5.34 -8.40 5.99
CA LEU A 95 6.03 -7.41 6.81
C LEU A 95 7.06 -8.08 7.73
N PRO A 96 8.12 -7.32 8.14
CA PRO A 96 9.13 -7.86 9.05
C PRO A 96 8.50 -8.34 10.36
N GLY A 97 8.88 -9.53 10.82
CA GLY A 97 8.35 -10.11 12.04
C GLY A 97 6.92 -10.60 11.94
N GLY A 98 6.28 -10.41 10.80
CA GLY A 98 4.92 -10.89 10.56
C GLY A 98 4.93 -12.36 10.17
N SER A 99 3.91 -13.08 10.61
CA SER A 99 3.75 -14.49 10.27
C SER A 99 2.80 -14.70 9.10
N ARG A 100 2.17 -13.65 8.62
CA ARG A 100 1.16 -13.72 7.56
C ARG A 100 1.62 -13.02 6.30
N GLU A 101 1.41 -13.68 5.18
CA GLU A 101 1.54 -13.06 3.87
C GLU A 101 0.16 -12.59 3.44
N MET A 102 0.07 -11.35 2.97
CA MET A 102 -1.20 -10.79 2.52
C MET A 102 -1.15 -10.59 1.02
N THR A 103 -2.15 -11.12 0.33
CA THR A 103 -2.24 -11.06 -1.13
C THR A 103 -3.47 -10.25 -1.53
N ALA A 104 -3.31 -9.42 -2.55
CA ALA A 104 -4.41 -8.67 -3.13
C ALA A 104 -4.34 -8.69 -4.64
N GLU A 105 -5.49 -8.51 -5.26
CA GLU A 105 -5.65 -8.48 -6.71
C GLU A 105 -6.26 -7.14 -7.10
N ALA A 106 -5.74 -6.51 -8.14
CA ALA A 106 -6.24 -5.21 -8.60
C ALA A 106 -5.93 -5.00 -10.08
N GLY A 107 -6.36 -3.87 -10.60
CA GLY A 107 -6.26 -3.54 -12.04
C GLY A 107 -4.88 -3.13 -12.53
N THR A 108 -3.94 -2.86 -11.63
CA THR A 108 -2.53 -2.60 -11.97
C THR A 108 -1.63 -3.18 -10.88
N LEU A 109 -0.33 -3.33 -11.19
CA LEU A 109 0.64 -3.79 -10.20
C LEU A 109 0.73 -2.81 -9.02
N ALA A 110 0.72 -1.50 -9.29
CA ALA A 110 0.77 -0.50 -8.23
C ALA A 110 -0.44 -0.61 -7.30
N LEU A 111 -1.65 -0.74 -7.86
CA LEU A 111 -2.88 -0.87 -7.05
C LEU A 111 -2.87 -2.17 -6.25
N ALA A 112 -2.44 -3.28 -6.86
CA ALA A 112 -2.36 -4.56 -6.16
C ALA A 112 -1.38 -4.48 -4.99
N LEU A 113 -0.23 -3.84 -5.21
CA LEU A 113 0.79 -3.67 -4.16
C LEU A 113 0.27 -2.82 -3.01
N LEU A 114 -0.38 -1.70 -3.31
CA LEU A 114 -0.96 -0.84 -2.26
C LEU A 114 -2.02 -1.58 -1.46
N ALA A 115 -2.87 -2.35 -2.13
CA ALA A 115 -3.90 -3.13 -1.46
C ALA A 115 -3.30 -4.22 -0.57
N ALA A 116 -2.29 -4.93 -1.05
CA ALA A 116 -1.60 -5.95 -0.25
C ALA A 116 -0.89 -5.33 0.95
N LEU A 117 -0.24 -4.18 0.76
CA LEU A 117 0.43 -3.48 1.85
C LEU A 117 -0.58 -3.01 2.90
N ALA A 118 -1.71 -2.43 2.47
CA ALA A 118 -2.76 -2.01 3.40
C ALA A 118 -3.28 -3.21 4.21
N SER A 119 -3.51 -4.36 3.55
CA SER A 119 -3.91 -5.59 4.23
C SER A 119 -2.89 -6.03 5.28
N ALA A 120 -1.61 -5.96 4.93
CA ALA A 120 -0.53 -6.34 5.84
C ALA A 120 -0.46 -5.39 7.05
N LEU A 121 -0.65 -4.09 6.83
CA LEU A 121 -0.65 -3.10 7.90
C LEU A 121 -1.85 -3.29 8.83
N ILE A 122 -3.02 -3.62 8.29
CA ILE A 122 -4.20 -3.96 9.09
C ILE A 122 -3.88 -5.16 9.99
N ALA A 123 -3.29 -6.21 9.43
CA ALA A 123 -2.90 -7.39 10.19
C ALA A 123 -1.91 -7.05 11.30
N GLN A 124 -0.94 -6.17 11.01
CA GLN A 124 0.03 -5.73 12.00
C GLN A 124 -0.64 -4.99 13.15
N LEU A 125 -1.60 -4.12 12.86
CA LEU A 125 -2.35 -3.41 13.89
C LEU A 125 -3.22 -4.36 14.71
N GLU A 126 -3.88 -5.31 14.06
CA GLU A 126 -4.71 -6.29 14.75
C GLU A 126 -3.89 -7.16 15.70
N ASP A 127 -2.68 -7.54 15.30
CA ASP A 127 -1.81 -8.37 16.13
C ASP A 127 -1.29 -7.62 17.36
N ARG A 128 -1.37 -6.29 17.39
CA ARG A 128 -0.95 -5.47 18.52
C ARG A 128 -2.08 -5.23 19.53
N THR A 129 -3.30 -5.57 19.17
CA THR A 129 -4.46 -5.43 20.06
C THR A 129 -4.92 -6.79 20.59
#